data_b05b2dff77767e814f52ff42d7e2500f
#
_entry.id   b05b2dff77767e814f52ff42d7e2500f
#
_cell.length_a   1.000
_cell.length_b   1.000
_cell.length_c   1.000
_cell.angle_alpha   90.00
_cell.angle_beta   90.00
_cell.angle_gamma   90.00
#
_symmetry.space_group_name_H-M   'P 1'
#
loop_
_entity.id
_entity.type
_entity.pdbx_description
1 polymer ?
#
loop_
_entity_poly.entity_id
_entity_poly.type
_entity_poly.pdbx_seq_one_letter_code
_entity_poly.pdbx_strand_id
1 'polypeptide(L)'
;LILYPGASQVLDFAGGRVRLVGVIADRDGLLVGQRIATLKEHVPNTEGRIAAIYRQGKAMLPDGETVIQEGDEVFFIADRKDIRVFMSEMRKLEDPVRRVVIAGGGNIGVRLALALEQTNQVKIIERDNRRARRISEQLNRAIVLVGDAADEELLLEENVDNVDVFCALTNSEEANILSSMLAKRLGAHKVMALINRASYVDLVEAGSIDIAISPQQVTIGSLLAHVRRGDVVKVHSLRRGAAEAIEAIAHGTEKESRVVGRKIEEVDLPKGTAIVALVRDDQVIIAHHDTMIETDDHVILFMTDRRKIERLEQLFQVGVSFV
;
A
#
# COMPACT_ATOMS: atom_id res chain seq x y z
N LEU A 1 -3.20 -0.98 -5.57
CA LEU A 1 -2.83 -2.28 -6.16
C LEU A 1 -3.24 -2.37 -7.63
N ILE A 2 -4.49 -2.05 -8.00
CA ILE A 2 -4.94 -2.04 -9.41
C ILE A 2 -4.11 -1.09 -10.27
N LEU A 3 -3.76 0.09 -9.77
CA LEU A 3 -2.94 1.09 -10.48
C LEU A 3 -1.45 0.69 -10.59
N TYR A 4 -1.00 -0.23 -9.75
CA TYR A 4 0.38 -0.73 -9.72
C TYR A 4 0.37 -2.25 -9.71
N PRO A 5 0.13 -2.88 -10.89
CA PRO A 5 0.18 -4.33 -11.00
C PRO A 5 1.55 -4.85 -10.59
N GLY A 6 1.59 -5.93 -9.83
CA GLY A 6 2.83 -6.46 -9.25
C GLY A 6 3.23 -5.88 -7.89
N ALA A 7 2.60 -4.81 -7.42
CA ALA A 7 2.78 -4.36 -6.04
C ALA A 7 2.04 -5.28 -5.06
N SER A 8 2.69 -5.59 -3.94
CA SER A 8 2.09 -6.32 -2.81
C SER A 8 1.32 -5.38 -1.88
N GLN A 9 1.85 -4.18 -1.68
CA GLN A 9 1.22 -3.11 -0.89
C GLN A 9 1.45 -1.74 -1.54
N VAL A 10 0.49 -0.83 -1.38
CA VAL A 10 0.61 0.57 -1.81
C VAL A 10 0.00 1.44 -0.73
N LEU A 11 0.79 2.31 -0.13
CA LEU A 11 0.41 3.16 0.99
C LEU A 11 0.71 4.62 0.66
N ASP A 12 -0.30 5.48 0.84
CA ASP A 12 -0.19 6.91 0.59
C ASP A 12 0.12 7.67 1.89
N PHE A 13 1.10 8.58 1.83
CA PHE A 13 1.50 9.50 2.89
C PHE A 13 1.38 10.96 2.42
N ALA A 14 1.31 11.90 3.36
CA ALA A 14 1.21 13.33 3.12
C ALA A 14 0.14 13.67 2.07
N GLY A 15 -1.08 13.16 2.27
CA GLY A 15 -2.17 13.40 1.32
C GLY A 15 -2.02 12.74 -0.05
N GLY A 16 -1.14 11.76 -0.20
CA GLY A 16 -0.86 11.04 -1.45
C GLY A 16 0.26 11.63 -2.30
N ARG A 17 1.02 12.57 -1.75
CA ARG A 17 2.20 13.16 -2.40
C ARG A 17 3.33 12.16 -2.54
N VAL A 18 3.52 11.33 -1.54
CA VAL A 18 4.52 10.27 -1.52
C VAL A 18 3.88 8.92 -1.26
N ARG A 19 4.45 7.87 -1.85
CA ARG A 19 4.00 6.49 -1.70
C ARG A 19 5.08 5.57 -1.21
N LEU A 20 4.71 4.72 -0.29
CA LEU A 20 5.46 3.51 0.06
C LEU A 20 4.85 2.34 -0.71
N VAL A 21 5.66 1.66 -1.49
CA VAL A 21 5.23 0.51 -2.30
C VAL A 21 6.05 -0.71 -1.93
N GLY A 22 5.36 -1.80 -1.65
CA GLY A 22 5.95 -3.12 -1.46
C GLY A 22 5.91 -3.90 -2.78
N VAL A 23 7.02 -4.53 -3.14
CA VAL A 23 7.14 -5.36 -4.33
C VAL A 23 7.94 -6.60 -3.99
N ILE A 24 7.50 -7.77 -4.48
CA ILE A 24 8.30 -8.99 -4.36
C ILE A 24 9.34 -8.98 -5.47
N ALA A 25 10.60 -9.03 -5.06
CA ALA A 25 11.75 -9.08 -5.96
C ALA A 25 11.78 -10.42 -6.74
N ASP A 26 11.81 -10.33 -8.05
CA ASP A 26 11.88 -11.45 -8.98
C ASP A 26 13.26 -11.47 -9.64
N ARG A 27 13.74 -12.65 -10.02
CA ARG A 27 15.02 -12.83 -10.72
C ARG A 27 15.17 -11.97 -11.98
N ASP A 28 14.05 -11.54 -12.59
CA ASP A 28 14.05 -10.67 -13.77
C ASP A 28 14.25 -9.18 -13.41
N GLY A 29 14.31 -8.83 -12.12
CA GLY A 29 14.57 -7.47 -11.65
C GLY A 29 16.05 -7.12 -11.76
N LEU A 30 16.36 -5.95 -12.32
CA LEU A 30 17.74 -5.52 -12.60
C LEU A 30 18.59 -5.36 -11.33
N LEU A 31 17.96 -4.98 -10.22
CA LEU A 31 18.65 -4.78 -8.93
C LEU A 31 18.75 -6.07 -8.09
N VAL A 32 18.09 -7.15 -8.53
CA VAL A 32 18.14 -8.44 -7.81
C VAL A 32 19.52 -9.08 -7.98
N GLY A 33 20.12 -9.45 -6.86
CA GLY A 33 21.51 -9.92 -6.80
C GLY A 33 22.55 -8.79 -6.70
N GLN A 34 22.12 -7.53 -6.70
CA GLN A 34 23.01 -6.37 -6.60
C GLN A 34 22.86 -5.63 -5.26
N ARG A 35 23.85 -4.79 -4.93
CA ARG A 35 23.79 -3.95 -3.73
C ARG A 35 22.88 -2.75 -3.95
N ILE A 36 22.18 -2.34 -2.91
CA ILE A 36 21.27 -1.18 -2.97
C ILE A 36 22.01 0.10 -3.40
N ALA A 37 23.27 0.25 -3.06
CA ALA A 37 24.07 1.40 -3.47
C ALA A 37 24.09 1.61 -5.00
N THR A 38 23.95 0.54 -5.80
CA THR A 38 23.92 0.63 -7.26
C THR A 38 22.60 1.17 -7.83
N LEU A 39 21.56 1.30 -7.02
CA LEU A 39 20.25 1.80 -7.45
C LEU A 39 20.34 3.14 -8.18
N LYS A 40 21.18 4.06 -7.70
CA LYS A 40 21.36 5.38 -8.34
C LYS A 40 22.01 5.30 -9.73
N GLU A 41 22.75 4.25 -10.01
CA GLU A 41 23.35 4.02 -11.34
C GLU A 41 22.28 3.59 -12.35
N HIS A 42 21.29 2.81 -11.88
CA HIS A 42 20.18 2.33 -12.70
C HIS A 42 19.12 3.41 -12.94
N VAL A 43 18.82 4.23 -11.95
CA VAL A 43 17.74 5.24 -11.98
C VAL A 43 18.24 6.63 -11.55
N PRO A 44 19.20 7.22 -12.29
CA PRO A 44 19.91 8.43 -11.85
C PRO A 44 19.02 9.68 -11.73
N ASN A 45 17.93 9.73 -12.49
CA ASN A 45 17.04 10.89 -12.58
C ASN A 45 15.77 10.76 -11.72
N THR A 46 15.73 9.77 -10.82
CA THR A 46 14.58 9.53 -9.96
C THR A 46 14.97 9.69 -8.50
N GLU A 47 14.04 10.21 -7.71
CA GLU A 47 14.23 10.30 -6.27
C GLU A 47 13.41 9.24 -5.56
N GLY A 48 14.09 8.37 -4.87
CA GLY A 48 13.47 7.33 -4.09
C GLY A 48 14.48 6.57 -3.24
N ARG A 49 13.97 5.83 -2.28
CA ARG A 49 14.77 5.06 -1.34
C ARG A 49 14.11 3.73 -1.02
N ILE A 50 14.92 2.68 -0.90
CA ILE A 50 14.48 1.43 -0.30
C ILE A 50 14.39 1.67 1.21
N ALA A 51 13.15 1.59 1.72
CA ALA A 51 12.83 1.88 3.10
C ALA A 51 13.05 0.66 4.00
N ALA A 52 12.70 -0.53 3.48
CA ALA A 52 12.84 -1.79 4.20
C ALA A 52 12.83 -2.98 3.26
N ILE A 53 13.32 -4.10 3.77
CA ILE A 53 13.24 -5.41 3.13
C ILE A 53 12.61 -6.38 4.13
N TYR A 54 11.68 -7.18 3.62
CA TYR A 54 11.12 -8.30 4.37
C TYR A 54 11.63 -9.60 3.75
N ARG A 55 12.50 -10.30 4.49
CA ARG A 55 13.18 -11.52 4.05
C ARG A 55 12.92 -12.64 5.05
N GLN A 56 12.45 -13.79 4.58
CA GLN A 56 12.23 -14.99 5.40
C GLN A 56 11.48 -14.72 6.72
N GLY A 57 10.40 -13.93 6.65
CA GLY A 57 9.57 -13.62 7.81
C GLY A 57 10.09 -12.50 8.71
N LYS A 58 11.19 -11.82 8.37
CA LYS A 58 11.79 -10.76 9.19
C LYS A 58 11.90 -9.45 8.42
N ALA A 59 11.47 -8.37 9.05
CA ALA A 59 11.69 -7.01 8.55
C ALA A 59 13.12 -6.55 8.91
N MET A 60 13.81 -5.92 7.97
CA MET A 60 15.12 -5.33 8.17
C MET A 60 15.21 -3.95 7.53
N LEU A 61 15.98 -3.07 8.14
CA LEU A 61 16.36 -1.80 7.54
C LEU A 61 17.65 -2.04 6.72
N PRO A 62 17.59 -1.81 5.40
CA PRO A 62 18.75 -2.02 4.56
C PRO A 62 19.71 -0.84 4.62
N ASP A 63 20.97 -1.12 4.33
CA ASP A 63 22.01 -0.15 4.03
C ASP A 63 22.48 -0.27 2.57
N GLY A 64 23.44 0.55 2.16
CA GLY A 64 23.97 0.53 0.79
C GLY A 64 24.63 -0.79 0.37
N GLU A 65 25.17 -1.55 1.32
CA GLU A 65 25.84 -2.84 1.09
C GLU A 65 24.87 -4.03 1.06
N THR A 66 23.62 -3.80 1.44
CA THR A 66 22.58 -4.83 1.44
C THR A 66 22.31 -5.29 0.01
N VAL A 67 22.41 -6.59 -0.23
CA VAL A 67 22.09 -7.23 -1.52
C VAL A 67 20.63 -7.65 -1.53
N ILE A 68 19.91 -7.27 -2.56
CA ILE A 68 18.51 -7.71 -2.78
C ILE A 68 18.52 -9.15 -3.30
N GLN A 69 17.71 -10.00 -2.72
CA GLN A 69 17.58 -11.42 -3.09
C GLN A 69 16.22 -11.68 -3.74
N GLU A 70 16.18 -12.68 -4.62
CA GLU A 70 14.92 -13.19 -5.15
C GLU A 70 13.99 -13.63 -3.99
N GLY A 71 12.72 -13.23 -4.08
CA GLY A 71 11.73 -13.49 -3.03
C GLY A 71 11.71 -12.48 -1.88
N ASP A 72 12.65 -11.53 -1.84
CA ASP A 72 12.54 -10.40 -0.90
C ASP A 72 11.30 -9.58 -1.22
N GLU A 73 10.56 -9.17 -0.20
CA GLU A 73 9.60 -8.11 -0.36
C GLU A 73 10.27 -6.78 -0.03
N VAL A 74 10.49 -5.99 -1.07
CA VAL A 74 11.20 -4.71 -0.99
C VAL A 74 10.19 -3.58 -0.88
N PHE A 75 10.29 -2.81 0.19
CA PHE A 75 9.50 -1.60 0.39
C PHE A 75 10.35 -0.40 0.01
N PHE A 76 9.88 0.36 -0.96
CA PHE A 76 10.52 1.60 -1.36
C PHE A 76 9.56 2.78 -1.28
N ILE A 77 10.12 3.96 -1.04
CA ILE A 77 9.42 5.22 -1.01
C ILE A 77 9.91 6.08 -2.18
N ALA A 78 8.98 6.65 -2.92
CA ALA A 78 9.29 7.51 -4.05
C ALA A 78 8.15 8.49 -4.33
N ASP A 79 8.43 9.51 -5.13
CA ASP A 79 7.40 10.35 -5.75
C ASP A 79 6.48 9.47 -6.60
N ARG A 80 5.21 9.85 -6.65
CA ARG A 80 4.17 9.11 -7.40
C ARG A 80 4.53 8.83 -8.86
N LYS A 81 5.23 9.77 -9.52
CA LYS A 81 5.64 9.65 -10.93
C LYS A 81 6.72 8.57 -11.14
N ASP A 82 7.56 8.31 -10.11
CA ASP A 82 8.73 7.45 -10.20
C ASP A 82 8.46 5.99 -9.76
N ILE A 83 7.28 5.71 -9.17
CA ILE A 83 6.94 4.39 -8.63
C ILE A 83 7.16 3.26 -9.63
N ARG A 84 6.70 3.41 -10.88
CA ARG A 84 6.83 2.34 -11.89
C ARG A 84 8.29 2.08 -12.26
N VAL A 85 9.14 3.10 -12.26
CA VAL A 85 10.57 2.97 -12.52
C VAL A 85 11.22 2.13 -11.42
N PHE A 86 10.95 2.43 -10.15
CA PHE A 86 11.44 1.62 -9.04
C PHE A 86 10.93 0.18 -9.08
N MET A 87 9.67 -0.02 -9.45
CA MET A 87 9.13 -1.37 -9.60
C MET A 87 9.87 -2.19 -10.65
N SER A 88 10.26 -1.57 -11.78
CA SER A 88 10.98 -2.26 -12.85
C SER A 88 12.39 -2.73 -12.45
N GLU A 89 13.01 -2.10 -11.44
CA GLU A 89 14.28 -2.55 -10.89
C GLU A 89 14.16 -3.83 -10.06
N MET A 90 12.96 -4.09 -9.51
CA MET A 90 12.72 -5.24 -8.63
C MET A 90 12.13 -6.44 -9.37
N ARG A 91 11.41 -6.18 -10.46
CA ARG A 91 10.73 -7.23 -11.24
C ARG A 91 10.31 -6.72 -12.60
N LYS A 92 10.05 -7.66 -13.53
CA LYS A 92 9.40 -7.32 -14.79
C LYS A 92 8.03 -6.71 -14.51
N LEU A 93 7.75 -5.53 -15.10
CA LEU A 93 6.47 -4.86 -14.93
C LEU A 93 5.35 -5.68 -15.59
N GLU A 94 4.26 -5.81 -14.87
CA GLU A 94 3.00 -6.34 -15.41
C GLU A 94 2.32 -5.29 -16.30
N ASP A 95 1.52 -5.75 -17.26
CA ASP A 95 0.72 -4.87 -18.11
C ASP A 95 -0.28 -4.06 -17.29
N PRO A 96 -0.59 -2.83 -17.74
CA PRO A 96 -1.60 -2.02 -17.07
C PRO A 96 -2.96 -2.72 -17.07
N VAL A 97 -3.63 -2.72 -15.93
CA VAL A 97 -5.00 -3.22 -15.81
C VAL A 97 -5.92 -2.40 -16.69
N ARG A 98 -6.72 -3.07 -17.51
CA ARG A 98 -7.71 -2.45 -18.42
C ARG A 98 -9.13 -2.88 -18.11
N ARG A 99 -9.33 -4.17 -17.79
CA ARG A 99 -10.65 -4.80 -17.57
C ARG A 99 -10.80 -5.23 -16.13
N VAL A 100 -11.79 -4.67 -15.46
CA VAL A 100 -12.05 -4.95 -14.05
C VAL A 100 -13.49 -5.42 -13.88
N VAL A 101 -13.68 -6.56 -13.23
CA VAL A 101 -14.99 -7.04 -12.80
C VAL A 101 -15.07 -6.91 -11.28
N ILE A 102 -16.18 -6.33 -10.80
CA ILE A 102 -16.45 -6.11 -9.39
C ILE A 102 -17.69 -6.94 -9.03
N ALA A 103 -17.54 -7.92 -8.16
CA ALA A 103 -18.65 -8.66 -7.57
C ALA A 103 -19.13 -7.92 -6.31
N GLY A 104 -20.35 -7.38 -6.38
CA GLY A 104 -21.01 -6.63 -5.30
C GLY A 104 -21.11 -5.13 -5.55
N GLY A 105 -22.32 -4.65 -5.74
CA GLY A 105 -22.71 -3.23 -5.90
C GLY A 105 -22.97 -2.53 -4.56
N GLY A 106 -22.25 -2.89 -3.51
CA GLY A 106 -22.26 -2.19 -2.22
C GLY A 106 -21.43 -0.90 -2.27
N ASN A 107 -21.34 -0.21 -1.12
CA ASN A 107 -20.62 1.06 -1.01
C ASN A 107 -19.17 0.99 -1.49
N ILE A 108 -18.46 -0.11 -1.20
CA ILE A 108 -17.06 -0.29 -1.61
C ILE A 108 -16.99 -0.50 -3.12
N GLY A 109 -17.83 -1.40 -3.66
CA GLY A 109 -17.83 -1.72 -5.10
C GLY A 109 -18.18 -0.52 -5.97
N VAL A 110 -19.20 0.26 -5.59
CA VAL A 110 -19.59 1.49 -6.33
C VAL A 110 -18.47 2.54 -6.29
N ARG A 111 -17.88 2.77 -5.11
CA ARG A 111 -16.75 3.73 -4.99
C ARG A 111 -15.54 3.30 -5.80
N LEU A 112 -15.24 2.01 -5.84
CA LEU A 112 -14.16 1.48 -6.67
C LEU A 112 -14.47 1.66 -8.15
N ALA A 113 -15.70 1.37 -8.58
CA ALA A 113 -16.13 1.56 -9.96
C ALA A 113 -16.00 3.02 -10.40
N LEU A 114 -16.50 3.97 -9.60
CA LEU A 114 -16.38 5.41 -9.86
C LEU A 114 -14.92 5.87 -9.98
N ALA A 115 -14.03 5.29 -9.17
CA ALA A 115 -12.61 5.64 -9.20
C ALA A 115 -11.89 5.09 -10.44
N LEU A 116 -12.40 3.99 -11.04
CA LEU A 116 -11.75 3.30 -12.14
C LEU A 116 -12.40 3.54 -13.50
N GLU A 117 -13.68 3.84 -13.57
CA GLU A 117 -14.46 3.87 -14.83
C GLU A 117 -13.96 4.88 -15.87
N GLN A 118 -13.16 5.87 -15.47
CA GLN A 118 -12.60 6.85 -16.40
C GLN A 118 -11.39 6.31 -17.17
N THR A 119 -10.69 5.34 -16.58
CA THR A 119 -9.43 4.79 -17.12
C THR A 119 -9.50 3.31 -17.46
N ASN A 120 -10.48 2.59 -16.93
CA ASN A 120 -10.65 1.15 -17.07
C ASN A 120 -12.04 0.80 -17.59
N GLN A 121 -12.15 -0.35 -18.23
CA GLN A 121 -13.45 -0.98 -18.52
C GLN A 121 -13.92 -1.71 -17.26
N VAL A 122 -14.98 -1.22 -16.63
CA VAL A 122 -15.48 -1.75 -15.37
C VAL A 122 -16.84 -2.38 -15.56
N LYS A 123 -17.01 -3.61 -15.06
CA LYS A 123 -18.30 -4.29 -14.92
C LYS A 123 -18.59 -4.53 -13.44
N ILE A 124 -19.81 -4.32 -12.99
CA ILE A 124 -20.29 -4.68 -11.64
C ILE A 124 -21.33 -5.78 -11.78
N ILE A 125 -21.18 -6.87 -11.03
CA ILE A 125 -22.19 -7.90 -10.88
C ILE A 125 -22.90 -7.70 -9.54
N GLU A 126 -24.20 -7.44 -9.57
CA GLU A 126 -25.04 -7.21 -8.38
C GLU A 126 -26.27 -8.11 -8.45
N ARG A 127 -26.52 -8.85 -7.35
CA ARG A 127 -27.62 -9.82 -7.29
C ARG A 127 -28.98 -9.15 -7.12
N ASP A 128 -29.05 -8.05 -6.39
CA ASP A 128 -30.30 -7.32 -6.16
C ASP A 128 -30.63 -6.39 -7.33
N ASN A 129 -31.70 -6.69 -8.05
CA ASN A 129 -32.11 -5.94 -9.23
C ASN A 129 -32.42 -4.46 -8.92
N ARG A 130 -33.01 -4.16 -7.74
CA ARG A 130 -33.33 -2.77 -7.37
C ARG A 130 -32.09 -1.98 -7.10
N ARG A 131 -31.08 -2.63 -6.47
CA ARG A 131 -29.76 -2.02 -6.23
C ARG A 131 -29.04 -1.83 -7.54
N ALA A 132 -29.01 -2.84 -8.41
CA ALA A 132 -28.37 -2.76 -9.73
C ALA A 132 -28.89 -1.56 -10.55
N ARG A 133 -30.20 -1.32 -10.55
CA ARG A 133 -30.80 -0.14 -11.21
C ARG A 133 -30.30 1.18 -10.59
N ARG A 134 -30.31 1.29 -9.27
CA ARG A 134 -29.85 2.51 -8.58
C ARG A 134 -28.37 2.82 -8.82
N ILE A 135 -27.51 1.80 -8.83
CA ILE A 135 -26.07 2.03 -9.08
C ILE A 135 -25.80 2.31 -10.55
N SER A 136 -26.55 1.76 -11.48
CA SER A 136 -26.41 2.10 -12.91
C SER A 136 -26.73 3.58 -13.21
N GLU A 137 -27.57 4.23 -12.38
CA GLU A 137 -27.86 5.66 -12.48
C GLU A 137 -26.72 6.54 -11.91
N GLN A 138 -25.87 5.99 -11.07
CA GLN A 138 -24.74 6.70 -10.44
C GLN A 138 -23.43 6.60 -11.24
N LEU A 139 -23.32 5.57 -12.08
CA LEU A 139 -22.14 5.28 -12.87
C LEU A 139 -22.30 5.85 -14.28
N ASN A 140 -21.21 6.35 -14.85
CA ASN A 140 -21.23 6.99 -16.16
C ASN A 140 -20.77 6.04 -17.28
N ARG A 141 -19.83 5.14 -17.00
CA ARG A 141 -19.17 4.27 -18.00
C ARG A 141 -19.17 2.79 -17.60
N ALA A 142 -19.24 2.50 -16.31
CA ALA A 142 -19.26 1.12 -15.83
C ALA A 142 -20.58 0.44 -16.18
N ILE A 143 -20.52 -0.83 -16.56
CA ILE A 143 -21.67 -1.66 -16.90
C ILE A 143 -22.13 -2.39 -15.63
N VAL A 144 -23.41 -2.38 -15.36
CA VAL A 144 -24.02 -3.10 -14.23
C VAL A 144 -24.79 -4.30 -14.75
N LEU A 145 -24.41 -5.48 -14.29
CA LEU A 145 -25.02 -6.77 -14.59
C LEU A 145 -25.84 -7.25 -13.38
N VAL A 146 -27.01 -7.78 -13.62
CA VAL A 146 -27.83 -8.41 -12.59
C VAL A 146 -27.57 -9.90 -12.59
N GLY A 147 -26.99 -10.44 -11.49
CA GLY A 147 -26.70 -11.86 -11.40
C GLY A 147 -25.90 -12.22 -10.15
N ASP A 148 -25.62 -13.49 -9.99
CA ASP A 148 -24.74 -14.01 -8.94
C ASP A 148 -23.31 -14.11 -9.48
N ALA A 149 -22.37 -13.49 -8.78
CA ALA A 149 -20.95 -13.53 -9.15
C ALA A 149 -20.30 -14.93 -8.97
N ALA A 150 -21.01 -15.87 -8.36
CA ALA A 150 -20.60 -17.28 -8.28
C ALA A 150 -21.30 -18.15 -9.35
N ASP A 151 -22.00 -17.55 -10.31
CA ASP A 151 -22.58 -18.23 -11.46
C ASP A 151 -21.55 -18.35 -12.57
N GLU A 152 -21.19 -19.61 -12.90
CA GLU A 152 -20.19 -19.95 -13.88
C GLU A 152 -20.61 -19.53 -15.30
N GLU A 153 -21.89 -19.71 -15.66
CA GLU A 153 -22.40 -19.35 -16.98
C GLU A 153 -22.33 -17.83 -17.20
N LEU A 154 -22.75 -17.04 -16.22
CA LEU A 154 -22.62 -15.58 -16.25
C LEU A 154 -21.17 -15.13 -16.42
N LEU A 155 -20.23 -15.72 -15.67
CA LEU A 155 -18.82 -15.34 -15.76
C LEU A 155 -18.24 -15.68 -17.12
N LEU A 156 -18.62 -16.81 -17.72
CA LEU A 156 -18.18 -17.20 -19.07
C LEU A 156 -18.79 -16.29 -20.15
N GLU A 157 -20.08 -15.97 -20.07
CA GLU A 157 -20.73 -15.03 -21.00
C GLU A 157 -20.05 -13.65 -20.98
N GLU A 158 -19.59 -13.21 -19.80
CA GLU A 158 -18.91 -11.92 -19.61
C GLU A 158 -17.40 -11.98 -19.90
N ASN A 159 -16.90 -13.12 -20.42
CA ASN A 159 -15.50 -13.35 -20.80
C ASN A 159 -14.53 -13.11 -19.65
N VAL A 160 -14.75 -13.77 -18.53
CA VAL A 160 -13.92 -13.62 -17.31
C VAL A 160 -12.44 -14.00 -17.54
N ASP A 161 -12.16 -14.87 -18.50
CA ASP A 161 -10.80 -15.25 -18.95
C ASP A 161 -9.99 -14.09 -19.54
N ASN A 162 -10.67 -13.03 -19.97
CA ASN A 162 -10.04 -11.80 -20.45
C ASN A 162 -10.03 -10.68 -19.43
N VAL A 163 -10.40 -10.96 -18.17
CA VAL A 163 -10.43 -9.97 -17.09
C VAL A 163 -9.07 -9.88 -16.43
N ASP A 164 -8.51 -8.66 -16.37
CA ASP A 164 -7.22 -8.43 -15.72
C ASP A 164 -7.34 -8.53 -14.20
N VAL A 165 -8.44 -7.99 -13.63
CA VAL A 165 -8.69 -8.04 -12.18
C VAL A 165 -10.16 -8.32 -11.88
N PHE A 166 -10.42 -9.35 -11.09
CA PHE A 166 -11.72 -9.64 -10.50
C PHE A 166 -11.70 -9.27 -9.01
N CYS A 167 -12.61 -8.41 -8.58
CA CYS A 167 -12.70 -7.92 -7.19
C CYS A 167 -13.99 -8.39 -6.53
N ALA A 168 -13.93 -9.33 -5.59
CA ALA A 168 -15.09 -9.76 -4.81
C ALA A 168 -15.26 -8.89 -3.56
N LEU A 169 -16.28 -8.00 -3.58
CA LEU A 169 -16.50 -6.96 -2.60
C LEU A 169 -17.93 -6.99 -2.02
N THR A 170 -18.54 -8.18 -1.94
CA THR A 170 -19.87 -8.34 -1.35
C THR A 170 -19.78 -8.29 0.19
N ASN A 171 -20.93 -8.31 0.85
CA ASN A 171 -21.02 -8.40 2.31
C ASN A 171 -20.92 -9.82 2.86
N SER A 172 -20.84 -10.85 1.99
CA SER A 172 -20.62 -12.24 2.39
C SER A 172 -19.19 -12.64 2.06
N GLU A 173 -18.43 -12.96 3.11
CA GLU A 173 -17.05 -13.40 3.01
C GLU A 173 -16.93 -14.70 2.21
N GLU A 174 -17.83 -15.63 2.46
CA GLU A 174 -17.89 -16.91 1.77
C GLU A 174 -18.17 -16.73 0.27
N ALA A 175 -19.11 -15.84 -0.08
CA ALA A 175 -19.38 -15.50 -1.47
C ALA A 175 -18.18 -14.84 -2.16
N ASN A 176 -17.45 -13.97 -1.43
CA ASN A 176 -16.24 -13.34 -1.95
C ASN A 176 -15.14 -14.38 -2.24
N ILE A 177 -14.94 -15.33 -1.34
CA ILE A 177 -13.96 -16.40 -1.52
C ILE A 177 -14.35 -17.29 -2.71
N LEU A 178 -15.60 -17.78 -2.73
CA LEU A 178 -16.06 -18.71 -3.77
C LEU A 178 -16.07 -18.07 -5.16
N SER A 179 -16.59 -16.86 -5.31
CA SER A 179 -16.62 -16.16 -6.59
C SER A 179 -15.20 -15.82 -7.09
N SER A 180 -14.26 -15.45 -6.19
CA SER A 180 -12.86 -15.21 -6.56
C SER A 180 -12.18 -16.49 -7.03
N MET A 181 -12.37 -17.61 -6.31
CA MET A 181 -11.80 -18.90 -6.71
C MET A 181 -12.37 -19.38 -8.04
N LEU A 182 -13.68 -19.18 -8.27
CA LEU A 182 -14.32 -19.51 -9.54
C LEU A 182 -13.77 -18.65 -10.68
N ALA A 183 -13.73 -17.33 -10.51
CA ALA A 183 -13.17 -16.42 -11.50
C ALA A 183 -11.71 -16.77 -11.86
N LYS A 184 -10.89 -17.12 -10.84
CA LYS A 184 -9.49 -17.56 -11.06
C LYS A 184 -9.42 -18.85 -11.85
N ARG A 185 -10.24 -19.83 -11.51
CA ARG A 185 -10.34 -21.10 -12.24
C ARG A 185 -10.75 -20.91 -13.69
N LEU A 186 -11.65 -19.96 -13.95
CA LEU A 186 -12.13 -19.63 -15.29
C LEU A 186 -11.18 -18.73 -16.09
N GLY A 187 -10.03 -18.34 -15.53
CA GLY A 187 -8.97 -17.66 -16.26
C GLY A 187 -8.77 -16.18 -15.94
N ALA A 188 -9.50 -15.59 -14.96
CA ALA A 188 -9.21 -14.23 -14.51
C ALA A 188 -7.73 -14.09 -14.10
N HIS A 189 -7.05 -13.08 -14.63
CA HIS A 189 -5.61 -12.95 -14.45
C HIS A 189 -5.24 -12.74 -12.97
N LYS A 190 -5.95 -11.85 -12.28
CA LYS A 190 -5.76 -11.59 -10.85
C LYS A 190 -7.11 -11.52 -10.13
N VAL A 191 -7.17 -12.09 -8.93
CA VAL A 191 -8.39 -12.04 -8.10
C VAL A 191 -8.11 -11.42 -6.75
N MET A 192 -9.02 -10.55 -6.31
CA MET A 192 -8.97 -9.86 -5.04
C MET A 192 -10.26 -10.11 -4.26
N ALA A 193 -10.17 -10.48 -3.00
CA ALA A 193 -11.33 -10.74 -2.15
C ALA A 193 -11.32 -9.89 -0.88
N LEU A 194 -12.47 -9.33 -0.54
CA LEU A 194 -12.68 -8.66 0.74
C LEU A 194 -12.96 -9.73 1.80
N ILE A 195 -12.09 -9.76 2.83
CA ILE A 195 -12.11 -10.77 3.89
C ILE A 195 -12.05 -10.07 5.25
N ASN A 196 -13.08 -10.28 6.06
CA ASN A 196 -13.20 -9.63 7.36
C ASN A 196 -12.45 -10.40 8.46
N ARG A 197 -12.46 -11.74 8.40
CA ARG A 197 -11.83 -12.59 9.41
C ARG A 197 -10.35 -12.76 9.13
N ALA A 198 -9.51 -12.25 10.02
CA ALA A 198 -8.06 -12.36 9.89
C ALA A 198 -7.56 -13.81 9.75
N SER A 199 -8.24 -14.79 10.40
CA SER A 199 -7.91 -16.22 10.29
C SER A 199 -8.10 -16.81 8.89
N TYR A 200 -8.95 -16.19 8.04
CA TYR A 200 -9.19 -16.68 6.69
C TYR A 200 -8.18 -16.08 5.69
N VAL A 201 -7.58 -14.95 6.01
CA VAL A 201 -6.63 -14.27 5.11
C VAL A 201 -5.46 -15.19 4.78
N ASP A 202 -4.85 -15.84 5.79
CA ASP A 202 -3.72 -16.78 5.57
C ASP A 202 -4.11 -17.99 4.72
N LEU A 203 -5.32 -18.51 4.97
CA LEU A 203 -5.82 -19.68 4.28
C LEU A 203 -6.05 -19.38 2.78
N VAL A 204 -6.63 -18.22 2.47
CA VAL A 204 -6.97 -17.88 1.09
C VAL A 204 -5.80 -17.37 0.28
N GLU A 205 -4.83 -16.67 0.91
CA GLU A 205 -3.59 -16.25 0.26
C GLU A 205 -2.64 -17.43 -0.05
N ALA A 206 -2.71 -18.50 0.73
CA ALA A 206 -2.02 -19.76 0.40
C ALA A 206 -2.67 -20.55 -0.74
N GLY A 207 -3.88 -20.16 -1.17
CA GLY A 207 -4.69 -20.82 -2.18
C GLY A 207 -4.71 -20.07 -3.51
N SER A 208 -5.92 -19.92 -4.06
CA SER A 208 -6.16 -19.36 -5.39
C SER A 208 -6.47 -17.85 -5.41
N ILE A 209 -6.42 -17.16 -4.26
CA ILE A 209 -6.72 -15.74 -4.18
C ILE A 209 -5.41 -14.96 -4.11
N ASP A 210 -5.18 -14.10 -5.09
CA ASP A 210 -3.93 -13.36 -5.21
C ASP A 210 -3.81 -12.27 -4.13
N ILE A 211 -4.92 -11.62 -3.75
CA ILE A 211 -4.90 -10.54 -2.74
C ILE A 211 -6.14 -10.63 -1.85
N ALA A 212 -5.91 -10.75 -0.54
CA ALA A 212 -6.94 -10.62 0.49
C ALA A 212 -6.97 -9.19 1.04
N ILE A 213 -8.12 -8.52 0.95
CA ILE A 213 -8.31 -7.15 1.44
C ILE A 213 -9.06 -7.22 2.77
N SER A 214 -8.42 -6.79 3.86
CA SER A 214 -9.05 -6.73 5.17
C SER A 214 -9.42 -5.29 5.56
N PRO A 215 -10.71 -4.93 5.62
CA PRO A 215 -11.15 -3.61 6.07
C PRO A 215 -10.74 -3.30 7.50
N GLN A 216 -10.67 -4.32 8.35
CA GLN A 216 -10.23 -4.16 9.75
C GLN A 216 -8.79 -3.64 9.82
N GLN A 217 -7.87 -4.20 9.03
CA GLN A 217 -6.47 -3.75 9.04
C GLN A 217 -6.33 -2.30 8.58
N VAL A 218 -7.10 -1.90 7.57
CA VAL A 218 -7.13 -0.50 7.10
C VAL A 218 -7.69 0.43 8.18
N THR A 219 -8.77 0.03 8.86
CA THR A 219 -9.42 0.82 9.91
C THR A 219 -8.55 0.92 11.16
N ILE A 220 -7.88 -0.17 11.57
CA ILE A 220 -6.99 -0.18 12.74
C ILE A 220 -5.88 0.87 12.57
N GLY A 221 -5.24 0.94 11.40
CA GLY A 221 -4.21 1.96 11.13
C GLY A 221 -4.73 3.39 11.31
N SER A 222 -5.93 3.67 10.81
CA SER A 222 -6.58 4.98 10.98
C SER A 222 -6.93 5.27 12.44
N LEU A 223 -7.47 4.30 13.18
CA LEU A 223 -7.80 4.47 14.60
C LEU A 223 -6.54 4.65 15.46
N LEU A 224 -5.48 3.89 15.18
CA LEU A 224 -4.22 4.02 15.91
C LEU A 224 -3.65 5.43 15.81
N ALA A 225 -3.74 6.07 14.65
CA ALA A 225 -3.31 7.46 14.50
C ALA A 225 -4.05 8.42 15.45
N HIS A 226 -5.34 8.18 15.71
CA HIS A 226 -6.14 9.03 16.62
C HIS A 226 -5.90 8.76 18.12
N VAL A 227 -5.41 7.58 18.48
CA VAL A 227 -5.18 7.18 19.87
C VAL A 227 -3.74 7.44 20.30
N ARG A 228 -2.80 7.54 19.36
CA ARG A 228 -1.38 7.76 19.64
C ARG A 228 -1.12 9.18 20.16
N ARG A 229 -0.13 9.27 21.04
CA ARG A 229 0.34 10.54 21.60
C ARG A 229 1.32 11.22 20.64
N GLY A 230 1.31 12.55 20.63
CA GLY A 230 2.15 13.34 19.74
C GLY A 230 1.50 13.59 18.38
N ASP A 231 2.24 14.17 17.47
CA ASP A 231 1.78 14.60 16.15
C ASP A 231 1.81 13.49 15.09
N VAL A 232 1.49 12.25 15.51
CA VAL A 232 1.36 11.10 14.61
C VAL A 232 0.03 11.17 13.89
N VAL A 233 0.07 11.38 12.57
CA VAL A 233 -1.13 11.56 11.73
C VAL A 233 -1.55 10.31 10.99
N LYS A 234 -0.62 9.37 10.77
CA LYS A 234 -0.91 8.13 10.05
C LYS A 234 -0.05 6.96 10.51
N VAL A 235 -0.63 5.78 10.54
CA VAL A 235 0.06 4.54 10.86
C VAL A 235 -0.43 3.45 9.93
N HIS A 236 0.49 2.80 9.24
CA HIS A 236 0.23 1.64 8.43
C HIS A 236 0.98 0.44 8.97
N SER A 237 0.23 -0.59 9.33
CA SER A 237 0.80 -1.89 9.69
C SER A 237 1.23 -2.62 8.42
N LEU A 238 2.47 -3.04 8.38
CA LEU A 238 3.04 -3.81 7.28
C LEU A 238 3.18 -5.27 7.69
N ARG A 239 2.92 -6.17 6.74
CA ARG A 239 3.01 -7.61 7.01
C ARG A 239 2.41 -8.00 8.37
N ARG A 240 1.15 -7.61 8.62
CA ARG A 240 0.37 -7.95 9.83
C ARG A 240 1.06 -7.56 11.15
N GLY A 241 1.77 -6.45 11.12
CA GLY A 241 2.42 -5.91 12.31
C GLY A 241 3.87 -6.34 12.51
N ALA A 242 4.50 -6.95 11.52
CA ALA A 242 5.95 -7.20 11.55
C ALA A 242 6.75 -5.90 11.48
N ALA A 243 6.17 -4.86 10.86
CA ALA A 243 6.73 -3.52 10.81
C ALA A 243 5.61 -2.49 10.71
N GLU A 244 5.94 -1.22 10.92
CA GLU A 244 5.02 -0.09 10.76
C GLU A 244 5.66 1.00 9.91
N ALA A 245 4.86 1.60 9.03
CA ALA A 245 5.17 2.85 8.37
C ALA A 245 4.32 3.95 9.01
N ILE A 246 4.95 5.01 9.46
CA ILE A 246 4.37 6.04 10.32
C ILE A 246 4.59 7.40 9.67
N GLU A 247 3.56 8.24 9.69
CA GLU A 247 3.66 9.64 9.35
C GLU A 247 3.46 10.46 10.61
N ALA A 248 4.43 11.31 10.92
CA ALA A 248 4.36 12.27 12.02
C ALA A 248 4.65 13.67 11.49
N ILE A 249 4.08 14.69 12.11
CA ILE A 249 4.37 16.09 11.79
C ILE A 249 5.39 16.62 12.79
N ALA A 250 6.42 17.29 12.29
CA ALA A 250 7.43 17.93 13.12
C ALA A 250 6.98 19.33 13.53
N HIS A 251 6.48 19.50 14.75
CA HIS A 251 6.01 20.78 15.27
C HIS A 251 6.98 21.44 16.25
N GLY A 252 6.79 22.74 16.42
CA GLY A 252 7.52 23.58 17.39
C GLY A 252 8.76 24.23 16.82
N THR A 253 9.51 24.89 17.67
CA THR A 253 10.80 25.53 17.35
C THR A 253 11.96 24.61 17.70
N GLU A 254 13.17 24.93 17.24
CA GLU A 254 14.41 24.19 17.59
C GLU A 254 14.64 24.02 19.08
N LYS A 255 14.10 24.94 19.92
CA LYS A 255 14.23 24.90 21.38
C LYS A 255 13.21 23.99 22.06
N GLU A 256 12.04 23.82 21.45
CA GLU A 256 10.90 23.08 22.02
C GLU A 256 10.80 21.67 21.46
N SER A 257 11.26 21.46 20.24
CA SER A 257 11.20 20.19 19.54
C SER A 257 12.49 19.38 19.71
N ARG A 258 12.34 18.06 19.71
CA ARG A 258 13.50 17.15 19.71
C ARG A 258 13.95 16.77 18.30
N VAL A 259 13.18 17.16 17.29
CA VAL A 259 13.43 16.81 15.88
C VAL A 259 13.63 18.04 14.99
N VAL A 260 12.88 19.15 15.20
CA VAL A 260 13.00 20.36 14.40
C VAL A 260 14.38 21.01 14.58
N GLY A 261 14.97 21.50 13.47
CA GLY A 261 16.30 22.11 13.42
C GLY A 261 17.46 21.12 13.56
N ARG A 262 17.19 19.82 13.53
CA ARG A 262 18.21 18.76 13.60
C ARG A 262 18.36 18.06 12.26
N LYS A 263 19.58 17.65 11.96
CA LYS A 263 19.84 16.68 10.90
C LYS A 263 19.33 15.30 11.32
N ILE A 264 18.92 14.48 10.36
CA ILE A 264 18.40 13.13 10.64
C ILE A 264 19.39 12.30 11.46
N GLU A 265 20.70 12.41 11.20
CA GLU A 265 21.75 11.71 11.97
C GLU A 265 21.85 12.14 13.44
N GLU A 266 21.37 13.35 13.77
CA GLU A 266 21.39 13.92 15.13
C GLU A 266 20.14 13.52 15.95
N VAL A 267 19.10 12.96 15.30
CA VAL A 267 17.88 12.53 15.96
C VAL A 267 18.11 11.16 16.61
N ASP A 268 17.88 11.07 17.93
CA ASP A 268 18.04 9.82 18.70
C ASP A 268 16.89 8.83 18.43
N LEU A 269 16.87 8.30 17.21
CA LEU A 269 15.85 7.33 16.78
C LEU A 269 16.03 6.00 17.53
N PRO A 270 14.91 5.34 17.93
CA PRO A 270 14.95 3.98 18.47
C PRO A 270 15.59 3.00 17.47
N LYS A 271 16.37 2.04 17.96
CA LYS A 271 16.95 0.99 17.09
C LYS A 271 15.85 0.28 16.29
N GLY A 272 16.08 0.11 14.98
CA GLY A 272 15.11 -0.48 14.07
C GLY A 272 14.08 0.53 13.54
N THR A 273 14.36 1.83 13.68
CA THR A 273 13.59 2.94 13.10
C THR A 273 14.46 3.73 12.15
N ALA A 274 13.90 4.14 11.02
CA ALA A 274 14.56 5.05 10.08
C ALA A 274 13.56 6.08 9.57
N ILE A 275 14.01 7.34 9.40
CA ILE A 275 13.30 8.34 8.62
C ILE A 275 13.64 8.07 7.15
N VAL A 276 12.61 7.93 6.31
CA VAL A 276 12.78 7.51 4.91
C VAL A 276 12.45 8.61 3.92
N ALA A 277 11.57 9.54 4.28
CA ALA A 277 11.28 10.74 3.51
C ALA A 277 10.72 11.84 4.40
N LEU A 278 10.83 13.08 3.93
CA LEU A 278 10.10 14.25 4.43
C LEU A 278 9.21 14.78 3.33
N VAL A 279 8.09 15.39 3.69
CA VAL A 279 7.30 16.19 2.77
C VAL A 279 7.16 17.57 3.39
N ARG A 280 7.75 18.56 2.70
CA ARG A 280 7.77 19.96 3.06
C ARG A 280 6.95 20.72 2.05
N ASP A 281 5.88 21.37 2.48
CA ASP A 281 4.88 21.95 1.59
C ASP A 281 4.38 20.92 0.56
N ASP A 282 4.78 21.06 -0.70
CA ASP A 282 4.44 20.12 -1.78
C ASP A 282 5.66 19.34 -2.30
N GLN A 283 6.84 19.49 -1.68
CA GLN A 283 8.07 18.82 -2.12
C GLN A 283 8.31 17.54 -1.33
N VAL A 284 8.58 16.46 -2.05
CA VAL A 284 9.05 15.20 -1.48
C VAL A 284 10.57 15.24 -1.38
N ILE A 285 11.11 15.09 -0.18
CA ILE A 285 12.54 15.07 0.12
C ILE A 285 12.89 13.66 0.58
N ILE A 286 13.68 12.96 -0.19
CA ILE A 286 14.20 11.65 0.22
C ILE A 286 15.23 11.84 1.31
N ALA A 287 15.02 11.16 2.44
CA ALA A 287 15.80 11.37 3.64
C ALA A 287 17.23 10.84 3.50
N HIS A 288 18.22 11.72 3.74
CA HIS A 288 19.64 11.39 3.90
C HIS A 288 20.09 11.76 5.32
N HIS A 289 21.27 11.31 5.73
CA HIS A 289 21.81 11.56 7.07
C HIS A 289 21.94 13.06 7.41
N ASP A 290 22.24 13.88 6.43
CA ASP A 290 22.43 15.33 6.53
C ASP A 290 21.17 16.15 6.28
N THR A 291 20.05 15.52 5.95
CA THR A 291 18.78 16.22 5.72
C THR A 291 18.29 16.87 7.01
N MET A 292 18.01 18.17 6.97
CA MET A 292 17.48 18.96 8.08
C MET A 292 15.95 18.81 8.15
N ILE A 293 15.44 18.57 9.36
CA ILE A 293 14.00 18.56 9.64
C ILE A 293 13.57 19.97 10.03
N GLU A 294 12.55 20.49 9.34
CA GLU A 294 11.98 21.80 9.61
C GLU A 294 10.58 21.68 10.24
N THR A 295 10.09 22.79 10.78
CA THR A 295 8.73 22.82 11.33
C THR A 295 7.72 22.53 10.22
N ASP A 296 6.63 21.83 10.58
CA ASP A 296 5.53 21.39 9.72
C ASP A 296 5.93 20.36 8.63
N ASP A 297 7.17 19.84 8.66
CA ASP A 297 7.52 18.69 7.83
C ASP A 297 6.67 17.47 8.20
N HIS A 298 6.10 16.83 7.18
CA HIS A 298 5.57 15.48 7.31
C HIS A 298 6.72 14.49 7.25
N VAL A 299 7.05 13.89 8.37
CA VAL A 299 8.16 12.95 8.51
C VAL A 299 7.63 11.53 8.34
N ILE A 300 8.11 10.83 7.33
CA ILE A 300 7.74 9.44 7.08
C ILE A 300 8.80 8.52 7.65
N LEU A 301 8.40 7.66 8.57
CA LEU A 301 9.27 6.75 9.30
C LEU A 301 8.90 5.30 9.01
N PHE A 302 9.90 4.44 9.06
CA PHE A 302 9.75 2.99 9.04
C PHE A 302 10.29 2.40 10.34
N MET A 303 9.51 1.50 10.97
CA MET A 303 9.87 0.88 12.25
C MET A 303 9.70 -0.65 12.18
N THR A 304 10.74 -1.39 12.58
CA THR A 304 10.73 -2.86 12.62
C THR A 304 10.40 -3.44 14.00
N ASP A 305 10.34 -2.62 15.05
CA ASP A 305 10.03 -3.06 16.42
C ASP A 305 8.96 -2.18 17.07
N ARG A 306 7.72 -2.61 17.01
CA ARG A 306 6.53 -1.91 17.54
C ARG A 306 6.61 -1.59 19.05
N ARG A 307 7.39 -2.34 19.82
CA ARG A 307 7.53 -2.12 21.28
C ARG A 307 8.20 -0.79 21.59
N LYS A 308 8.85 -0.15 20.62
CA LYS A 308 9.57 1.13 20.78
C LYS A 308 8.75 2.34 20.35
N ILE A 309 7.48 2.14 20.03
CA ILE A 309 6.61 3.20 19.50
C ILE A 309 6.48 4.39 20.48
N GLU A 310 6.34 4.12 21.78
CA GLU A 310 6.22 5.16 22.79
C GLU A 310 7.43 6.12 22.81
N ARG A 311 8.63 5.55 22.61
CA ARG A 311 9.85 6.36 22.51
C ARG A 311 9.87 7.21 21.24
N LEU A 312 9.35 6.67 20.13
CA LEU A 312 9.22 7.42 18.88
C LEU A 312 8.21 8.57 19.02
N GLU A 313 7.04 8.31 19.62
CA GLU A 313 6.01 9.32 19.87
C GLU A 313 6.55 10.47 20.72
N GLN A 314 7.36 10.17 21.75
CA GLN A 314 7.99 11.18 22.61
C GLN A 314 8.96 12.10 21.85
N LEU A 315 9.55 11.66 20.74
CA LEU A 315 10.43 12.52 19.93
C LEU A 315 9.66 13.59 19.16
N PHE A 316 8.42 13.30 18.79
CA PHE A 316 7.54 14.22 18.06
C PHE A 316 6.60 15.01 18.98
N GLN A 317 6.66 14.82 20.30
CA GLN A 317 5.94 15.65 21.25
C GLN A 317 6.67 16.97 21.46
N VAL A 318 5.97 18.08 21.29
CA VAL A 318 6.44 19.40 21.66
C VAL A 318 6.36 19.54 23.18
N GLY A 319 7.47 19.88 23.83
CA GLY A 319 7.47 20.15 25.25
C GLY A 319 6.65 21.41 25.53
N VAL A 320 5.53 21.27 26.25
CA VAL A 320 4.80 22.44 26.77
C VAL A 320 5.68 23.03 27.87
N SER A 321 6.46 24.05 27.54
CA SER A 321 7.10 24.89 28.55
C SER A 321 5.99 25.66 29.21
N PHE A 322 5.58 25.25 30.42
CA PHE A 322 4.84 26.13 31.29
C PHE A 322 5.78 27.29 31.70
N VAL A 323 5.54 28.47 31.11
CA VAL A 323 6.09 29.75 31.60
C VAL A 323 5.33 30.19 32.81
#